data_cd82d59f354eee3b5b5f754ab8a76959
#
_entry.id   cd82d59f354eee3b5b5f754ab8a76959
#
_cell.length_a   1.000
_cell.length_b   1.000
_cell.length_c   1.000
_cell.angle_alpha   90.00
_cell.angle_beta   90.00
_cell.angle_gamma   90.00
#
_symmetry.space_group_name_H-M   'P 1'
#
loop_
_entity.id
_entity.type
_entity.pdbx_description
1 polymer ?
#
loop_
_entity_poly.entity_id
_entity_poly.type
_entity_poly.pdbx_seq_one_letter_code
_entity_poly.pdbx_strand_id
1 'polypeptide(L)'
;MNLRIAENIKRLRQESQLTQAQLADRLGVSYQAISRWENETTYPDIELLPAIAALFGVTVDYLLGSTAEDQKESLTRGWDKLKTITNPHERVTHLRMMHRDFPEDSYLFLKLCGEVPTIEEKRRLTDELLRDCPVPYIRSLAIRQLICSEEEDQVMGLIYRYNIPEECWDELLEHRYRTRGETEKCLRQRRIVQREYLRRGMTRMTVSGTECLPYDPAENEAGAKAILRMIAALTDTPLTDRHPVAGEGEPDLWIHERVWAGITLACALSAKGKTAEALTVLEDAADLVSRTRVLPPDTPISYRTPGLEGFDAPRDSLFGLRYEPDHMREQFAHPSFDPLRYDPALRSRFEACRDVFVDCGKQNCVPLARSVT
;
A
#
# COMPACT_ATOMS: atom_id res chain seq x y z
N MET A 1 32.62 10.79 11.96
CA MET A 1 32.47 11.45 13.28
C MET A 1 33.55 12.51 13.38
N ASN A 2 33.20 13.79 13.32
CA ASN A 2 34.16 14.86 13.55
C ASN A 2 34.15 15.15 15.05
N LEU A 3 35.27 14.84 15.70
CA LEU A 3 35.47 15.12 17.12
C LEU A 3 35.55 16.65 17.33
N ARG A 4 34.67 17.19 18.18
CA ARG A 4 34.62 18.62 18.53
C ARG A 4 35.44 18.97 19.77
N ILE A 5 36.42 18.14 20.12
CA ILE A 5 37.21 18.28 21.35
C ILE A 5 37.85 19.67 21.44
N ALA A 6 38.49 20.11 20.39
CA ALA A 6 39.21 21.41 20.35
C ALA A 6 38.26 22.57 20.59
N GLU A 7 37.13 22.58 19.87
CA GLU A 7 36.09 23.61 19.97
C GLU A 7 35.48 23.62 21.39
N ASN A 8 35.14 22.45 21.92
CA ASN A 8 34.54 22.31 23.25
C ASN A 8 35.50 22.69 24.37
N ILE A 9 36.77 22.24 24.31
CA ILE A 9 37.78 22.65 25.31
C ILE A 9 37.94 24.17 25.29
N LYS A 10 38.09 24.78 24.13
CA LYS A 10 38.25 26.24 23.99
C LYS A 10 37.03 26.99 24.54
N ARG A 11 35.81 26.54 24.22
CA ARG A 11 34.54 27.14 24.69
C ARG A 11 34.42 27.01 26.21
N LEU A 12 34.58 25.82 26.78
CA LEU A 12 34.49 25.56 28.22
C LEU A 12 35.52 26.36 29.01
N ARG A 13 36.75 26.46 28.50
CA ARG A 13 37.79 27.30 29.10
C ARG A 13 37.38 28.77 29.13
N GLN A 14 36.85 29.30 28.02
CA GLN A 14 36.42 30.70 27.93
C GLN A 14 35.19 30.96 28.83
N GLU A 15 34.22 30.08 28.86
CA GLU A 15 33.06 30.18 29.77
C GLU A 15 33.49 30.16 31.25
N SER A 16 34.53 29.38 31.57
CA SER A 16 35.13 29.33 32.90
C SER A 16 36.10 30.49 33.17
N GLN A 17 36.25 31.42 32.23
CA GLN A 17 37.16 32.57 32.34
C GLN A 17 38.61 32.18 32.59
N LEU A 18 39.06 31.02 32.13
CA LEU A 18 40.45 30.55 32.29
C LEU A 18 41.30 30.97 31.09
N THR A 19 42.56 31.34 31.37
CA THR A 19 43.58 31.42 30.32
C THR A 19 44.09 30.03 29.96
N GLN A 20 44.69 29.86 28.78
CA GLN A 20 45.31 28.59 28.38
C GLN A 20 46.39 28.14 29.40
N ALA A 21 47.15 29.07 29.99
CA ALA A 21 48.15 28.77 31.03
C ALA A 21 47.48 28.23 32.30
N GLN A 22 46.38 28.84 32.75
CA GLN A 22 45.65 28.38 33.93
C GLN A 22 45.00 27.02 33.73
N LEU A 23 44.47 26.74 32.52
CA LEU A 23 43.96 25.43 32.18
C LEU A 23 45.06 24.36 32.17
N ALA A 24 46.23 24.70 31.60
CA ALA A 24 47.40 23.83 31.59
C ALA A 24 47.85 23.45 33.00
N ASP A 25 47.94 24.43 33.89
CA ASP A 25 48.33 24.25 35.29
C ASP A 25 47.34 23.30 36.03
N ARG A 26 46.02 23.51 35.83
CA ARG A 26 44.99 22.66 36.47
C ARG A 26 45.00 21.22 35.99
N LEU A 27 45.36 20.98 34.72
CA LEU A 27 45.42 19.65 34.13
C LEU A 27 46.82 19.00 34.24
N GLY A 28 47.81 19.69 34.77
CA GLY A 28 49.19 19.20 34.90
C GLY A 28 49.90 19.01 33.55
N VAL A 29 49.53 19.80 32.53
CA VAL A 29 50.09 19.72 31.17
C VAL A 29 50.80 21.03 30.80
N SER A 30 51.54 21.03 29.69
CA SER A 30 52.18 22.25 29.21
C SER A 30 51.17 23.20 28.54
N TYR A 31 51.43 24.52 28.61
CA TYR A 31 50.70 25.53 27.85
C TYR A 31 50.63 25.19 26.35
N GLN A 32 51.74 24.71 25.80
CA GLN A 32 51.80 24.31 24.38
C GLN A 32 50.85 23.15 24.05
N ALA A 33 50.60 22.23 24.99
CA ALA A 33 49.64 21.16 24.80
C ALA A 33 48.22 21.71 24.63
N ILE A 34 47.79 22.60 25.55
CA ILE A 34 46.47 23.25 25.45
C ILE A 34 46.33 24.03 24.14
N SER A 35 47.37 24.81 23.78
CA SER A 35 47.35 25.56 22.52
C SER A 35 47.22 24.67 21.28
N ARG A 36 47.90 23.51 21.26
CA ARG A 36 47.77 22.55 20.15
C ARG A 36 46.40 21.89 20.09
N TRP A 37 45.81 21.56 21.23
CA TRP A 37 44.47 20.98 21.30
C TRP A 37 43.44 21.96 20.78
N GLU A 38 43.45 23.22 21.22
CA GLU A 38 42.50 24.25 20.80
C GLU A 38 42.65 24.70 19.34
N ASN A 39 43.83 24.47 18.74
CA ASN A 39 44.10 24.74 17.32
C ASN A 39 44.04 23.48 16.44
N GLU A 40 43.45 22.38 16.91
CA GLU A 40 43.27 21.12 16.19
C GLU A 40 44.57 20.47 15.67
N THR A 41 45.74 20.88 16.23
CA THR A 41 47.03 20.33 15.78
C THR A 41 47.29 18.95 16.38
N THR A 42 46.83 18.72 17.61
CA THR A 42 46.88 17.43 18.31
C THR A 42 45.64 17.28 19.19
N TYR A 43 45.35 16.05 19.59
CA TYR A 43 44.31 15.77 20.58
C TYR A 43 44.88 15.54 21.97
N PRO A 44 44.07 15.75 23.04
CA PRO A 44 44.44 15.29 24.38
C PRO A 44 44.63 13.77 24.38
N ASP A 45 45.50 13.28 25.25
CA ASP A 45 45.57 11.85 25.52
C ASP A 45 44.22 11.34 26.06
N ILE A 46 43.83 10.15 25.67
CA ILE A 46 42.57 9.55 26.07
C ILE A 46 42.41 9.44 27.58
N GLU A 47 43.55 9.25 28.30
CA GLU A 47 43.59 9.19 29.76
C GLU A 47 43.28 10.54 30.42
N LEU A 48 43.45 11.65 29.70
CA LEU A 48 43.16 13.00 30.21
C LEU A 48 41.70 13.41 30.01
N LEU A 49 40.96 12.75 29.11
CA LEU A 49 39.60 13.13 28.83
C LEU A 49 38.68 13.13 30.05
N PRO A 50 38.72 12.12 30.95
CA PRO A 50 37.93 12.15 32.19
C PRO A 50 38.31 13.31 33.12
N ALA A 51 39.57 13.66 33.20
CA ALA A 51 40.07 14.78 34.04
C ALA A 51 39.60 16.14 33.49
N ILE A 52 39.67 16.32 32.16
CA ILE A 52 39.16 17.51 31.48
C ILE A 52 37.66 17.65 31.68
N ALA A 53 36.92 16.57 31.48
CA ALA A 53 35.45 16.53 31.65
C ALA A 53 35.06 16.87 33.10
N ALA A 54 35.73 16.28 34.08
CA ALA A 54 35.50 16.54 35.51
C ALA A 54 35.81 17.98 35.88
N LEU A 55 36.88 18.57 35.34
CA LEU A 55 37.27 19.97 35.60
C LEU A 55 36.17 20.96 35.19
N PHE A 56 35.51 20.68 34.09
CA PHE A 56 34.43 21.53 33.55
C PHE A 56 33.01 21.08 33.95
N GLY A 57 32.86 19.99 34.69
CA GLY A 57 31.56 19.49 35.14
C GLY A 57 30.70 18.96 33.99
N VAL A 58 31.33 18.44 32.93
CA VAL A 58 30.65 17.86 31.76
C VAL A 58 30.97 16.36 31.63
N THR A 59 30.25 15.66 30.74
CA THR A 59 30.59 14.27 30.39
C THR A 59 31.69 14.21 29.34
N VAL A 60 32.39 13.08 29.24
CA VAL A 60 33.36 12.85 28.15
C VAL A 60 32.69 12.93 26.79
N ASP A 61 31.47 12.42 26.66
CA ASP A 61 30.65 12.49 25.41
C ASP A 61 30.41 13.95 24.99
N TYR A 62 30.08 14.81 25.96
CA TYR A 62 29.95 16.25 25.69
C TYR A 62 31.27 16.86 25.19
N LEU A 63 32.40 16.49 25.83
CA LEU A 63 33.72 16.97 25.44
C LEU A 63 34.08 16.52 24.01
N LEU A 64 33.70 15.29 23.65
CA LEU A 64 33.91 14.75 22.31
C LEU A 64 32.93 15.34 21.26
N GLY A 65 31.86 16.01 21.67
CA GLY A 65 30.79 16.46 20.80
C GLY A 65 29.95 15.29 20.29
N SER A 66 29.75 14.28 21.11
CA SER A 66 28.99 13.06 20.78
C SER A 66 27.69 12.94 21.58
N THR A 67 27.21 14.04 22.18
CA THR A 67 25.90 14.04 22.82
C THR A 67 24.77 13.89 21.80
N ALA A 68 23.59 13.46 22.25
CA ALA A 68 22.42 13.34 21.39
C ALA A 68 22.04 14.68 20.71
N GLU A 69 22.23 15.80 21.42
CA GLU A 69 22.04 17.16 20.90
C GLU A 69 23.03 17.51 19.80
N ASP A 70 24.31 17.21 20.00
CA ASP A 70 25.38 17.45 19.01
C ASP A 70 25.13 16.60 17.74
N GLN A 71 24.73 15.35 17.93
CA GLN A 71 24.40 14.45 16.82
C GLN A 71 23.21 14.98 16.03
N LYS A 72 22.14 15.42 16.71
CA LYS A 72 20.95 15.99 16.08
C LYS A 72 21.28 17.28 15.33
N GLU A 73 22.07 18.16 15.91
CA GLU A 73 22.51 19.41 15.25
C GLU A 73 23.37 19.10 14.02
N SER A 74 24.30 18.15 14.14
CA SER A 74 25.15 17.72 13.01
C SER A 74 24.34 17.11 11.87
N LEU A 75 23.36 16.26 12.19
CA LEU A 75 22.44 15.68 11.23
C LEU A 75 21.60 16.77 10.54
N THR A 76 21.05 17.72 11.31
CA THR A 76 20.27 18.86 10.78
C THR A 76 21.12 19.70 9.81
N ARG A 77 22.34 20.04 10.18
CA ARG A 77 23.28 20.75 9.28
C ARG A 77 23.57 19.97 8.00
N GLY A 78 23.70 18.64 8.11
CA GLY A 78 23.87 17.76 6.95
C GLY A 78 22.68 17.85 5.99
N TRP A 79 21.46 17.81 6.51
CA TRP A 79 20.24 17.96 5.72
C TRP A 79 20.12 19.35 5.08
N ASP A 80 20.46 20.43 5.80
CA ASP A 80 20.41 21.79 5.25
C ASP A 80 21.43 21.98 4.13
N LYS A 81 22.64 21.44 4.31
CA LYS A 81 23.63 21.42 3.24
C LYS A 81 23.15 20.64 2.02
N LEU A 82 22.51 19.50 2.20
CA LEU A 82 21.98 18.69 1.10
C LEU A 82 20.97 19.48 0.24
N LYS A 83 20.16 20.36 0.85
CA LYS A 83 19.21 21.23 0.12
C LYS A 83 19.89 22.20 -0.85
N THR A 84 21.12 22.58 -0.57
CA THR A 84 21.89 23.54 -1.39
C THR A 84 22.67 22.88 -2.53
N ILE A 85 22.90 21.56 -2.44
CA ILE A 85 23.66 20.82 -3.45
C ILE A 85 22.73 20.47 -4.61
N THR A 86 23.02 21.00 -5.79
CA THR A 86 22.28 20.76 -7.04
C THR A 86 22.89 19.64 -7.89
N ASN A 87 24.22 19.43 -7.78
CA ASN A 87 24.92 18.42 -8.54
C ASN A 87 24.60 17.01 -7.99
N PRO A 88 24.06 16.08 -8.81
CA PRO A 88 23.67 14.75 -8.34
C PRO A 88 24.83 13.92 -7.74
N HIS A 89 26.02 14.03 -8.33
CA HIS A 89 27.20 13.30 -7.84
C HIS A 89 27.67 13.80 -6.46
N GLU A 90 27.66 15.11 -6.28
CA GLU A 90 27.99 15.74 -4.98
C GLU A 90 26.94 15.39 -3.92
N ARG A 91 25.66 15.32 -4.30
CA ARG A 91 24.57 14.91 -3.40
C ARG A 91 24.78 13.49 -2.89
N VAL A 92 25.06 12.54 -3.78
CA VAL A 92 25.33 11.15 -3.39
C VAL A 92 26.56 11.06 -2.50
N THR A 93 27.64 11.80 -2.83
CA THR A 93 28.85 11.86 -2.02
C THR A 93 28.56 12.38 -0.61
N HIS A 94 27.77 13.45 -0.52
CA HIS A 94 27.36 14.02 0.77
C HIS A 94 26.48 13.06 1.58
N LEU A 95 25.53 12.39 0.95
CA LEU A 95 24.67 11.38 1.59
C LEU A 95 25.50 10.20 2.12
N ARG A 96 26.51 9.74 1.38
CA ARG A 96 27.41 8.68 1.86
C ARG A 96 28.23 9.12 3.08
N MET A 97 28.69 10.36 3.11
CA MET A 97 29.36 10.91 4.29
C MET A 97 28.41 10.93 5.50
N MET A 98 27.21 11.46 5.31
CA MET A 98 26.19 11.49 6.38
C MET A 98 25.86 10.09 6.88
N HIS A 99 25.61 9.13 5.99
CA HIS A 99 25.27 7.76 6.37
C HIS A 99 26.42 7.06 7.10
N ARG A 100 27.66 7.30 6.72
CA ARG A 100 28.83 6.81 7.47
C ARG A 100 28.87 7.37 8.91
N ASP A 101 28.50 8.64 9.08
CA ASP A 101 28.50 9.31 10.38
C ASP A 101 27.26 8.97 11.22
N PHE A 102 26.13 8.62 10.57
CA PHE A 102 24.85 8.25 11.19
C PHE A 102 24.29 6.95 10.61
N PRO A 103 24.94 5.80 10.83
CA PRO A 103 24.56 4.54 10.20
C PRO A 103 23.19 4.00 10.65
N GLU A 104 22.75 4.39 11.86
CA GLU A 104 21.46 3.97 12.42
C GLU A 104 20.25 4.74 11.84
N ASP A 105 20.50 5.83 11.09
CA ASP A 105 19.42 6.61 10.49
C ASP A 105 18.91 5.94 9.20
N SER A 106 17.91 5.12 9.38
CA SER A 106 17.27 4.39 8.27
C SER A 106 16.64 5.30 7.20
N TYR A 107 16.18 6.50 7.57
CA TYR A 107 15.65 7.47 6.60
C TYR A 107 16.74 8.07 5.72
N LEU A 108 17.88 8.39 6.31
CA LEU A 108 19.06 8.83 5.58
C LEU A 108 19.56 7.74 4.62
N PHE A 109 19.58 6.48 5.07
CA PHE A 109 19.95 5.36 4.21
C PHE A 109 18.96 5.17 3.06
N LEU A 110 17.65 5.26 3.32
CA LEU A 110 16.62 5.27 2.28
C LEU A 110 16.84 6.37 1.24
N LYS A 111 17.21 7.58 1.69
CA LYS A 111 17.51 8.71 0.82
C LYS A 111 18.72 8.42 -0.09
N LEU A 112 19.76 7.84 0.47
CA LEU A 112 20.93 7.41 -0.30
C LEU A 112 20.55 6.35 -1.36
N CYS A 113 19.77 5.33 -0.99
CA CYS A 113 19.28 4.31 -1.94
C CYS A 113 18.54 4.94 -3.14
N GLY A 114 17.78 6.00 -2.90
CA GLY A 114 17.02 6.69 -3.95
C GLY A 114 17.88 7.51 -4.91
N GLU A 115 18.99 8.06 -4.45
CA GLU A 115 19.79 9.03 -5.22
C GLU A 115 21.02 8.43 -5.92
N VAL A 116 21.46 7.20 -5.59
CA VAL A 116 22.58 6.57 -6.32
C VAL A 116 22.21 6.34 -7.80
N PRO A 117 23.19 6.53 -8.72
CA PRO A 117 22.90 6.63 -10.15
C PRO A 117 22.63 5.30 -10.84
N THR A 118 23.20 4.19 -10.34
CA THR A 118 23.10 2.89 -11.01
C THR A 118 22.09 1.97 -10.34
N ILE A 119 21.39 1.18 -11.14
CA ILE A 119 20.38 0.26 -10.64
C ILE A 119 20.98 -0.88 -9.81
N GLU A 120 22.19 -1.32 -10.16
CA GLU A 120 22.91 -2.36 -9.44
C GLU A 120 23.24 -1.88 -8.02
N GLU A 121 23.68 -0.63 -7.89
CA GLU A 121 23.97 -0.05 -6.58
C GLU A 121 22.69 0.16 -5.77
N LYS A 122 21.60 0.60 -6.40
CA LYS A 122 20.28 0.71 -5.75
C LYS A 122 19.83 -0.63 -5.20
N ARG A 123 19.93 -1.70 -5.99
CA ARG A 123 19.58 -3.07 -5.54
C ARG A 123 20.40 -3.47 -4.32
N ARG A 124 21.72 -3.31 -4.40
CA ARG A 124 22.62 -3.67 -3.31
C ARG A 124 22.31 -2.91 -2.02
N LEU A 125 22.17 -1.58 -2.10
CA LEU A 125 21.87 -0.75 -0.93
C LEU A 125 20.45 -1.00 -0.39
N THR A 126 19.48 -1.28 -1.26
CA THR A 126 18.12 -1.65 -0.84
C THR A 126 18.15 -2.98 -0.09
N ASP A 127 18.84 -4.00 -0.59
CA ASP A 127 18.97 -5.29 0.11
C ASP A 127 19.68 -5.15 1.46
N GLU A 128 20.69 -4.28 1.55
CA GLU A 128 21.38 -3.94 2.79
C GLU A 128 20.44 -3.24 3.80
N LEU A 129 19.72 -2.21 3.35
CA LEU A 129 18.71 -1.54 4.18
C LEU A 129 17.63 -2.52 4.66
N LEU A 130 17.13 -3.37 3.80
CA LEU A 130 16.08 -4.34 4.16
C LEU A 130 16.54 -5.39 5.17
N ARG A 131 17.84 -5.68 5.25
CA ARG A 131 18.41 -6.61 6.23
C ARG A 131 18.36 -6.01 7.63
N ASP A 132 18.75 -4.75 7.77
CA ASP A 132 19.06 -4.16 9.06
C ASP A 132 18.01 -3.15 9.55
N CYS A 133 17.15 -2.62 8.66
CA CYS A 133 16.14 -1.62 9.02
C CYS A 133 14.94 -2.25 9.76
N PRO A 134 14.66 -1.84 11.01
CA PRO A 134 13.53 -2.36 11.79
C PRO A 134 12.18 -1.69 11.42
N VAL A 135 12.17 -0.62 10.64
CA VAL A 135 10.99 0.21 10.39
C VAL A 135 10.25 -0.27 9.12
N PRO A 136 9.07 -0.91 9.24
CA PRO A 136 8.35 -1.49 8.08
C PRO A 136 8.03 -0.46 7.00
N TYR A 137 7.65 0.76 7.39
CA TYR A 137 7.34 1.84 6.45
C TYR A 137 8.54 2.22 5.57
N ILE A 138 9.75 2.34 6.16
CA ILE A 138 10.98 2.65 5.42
C ILE A 138 11.34 1.51 4.47
N ARG A 139 11.18 0.26 4.92
CA ARG A 139 11.38 -0.94 4.08
C ARG A 139 10.47 -0.92 2.84
N SER A 140 9.18 -0.61 3.02
CA SER A 140 8.24 -0.52 1.90
C SER A 140 8.58 0.61 0.92
N LEU A 141 9.04 1.75 1.42
CA LEU A 141 9.50 2.86 0.57
C LEU A 141 10.75 2.50 -0.23
N ALA A 142 11.71 1.78 0.36
CA ALA A 142 12.93 1.34 -0.33
C ALA A 142 12.60 0.40 -1.50
N ILE A 143 11.74 -0.58 -1.27
CA ILE A 143 11.25 -1.50 -2.31
C ILE A 143 10.54 -0.72 -3.42
N ARG A 144 9.66 0.22 -3.07
CA ARG A 144 8.95 1.07 -4.03
C ARG A 144 9.90 1.90 -4.88
N GLN A 145 10.92 2.52 -4.28
CA GLN A 145 11.93 3.29 -5.01
C GLN A 145 12.72 2.42 -6.00
N LEU A 146 13.08 1.21 -5.58
CA LEU A 146 13.78 0.25 -6.44
C LEU A 146 12.91 -0.13 -7.64
N ILE A 147 11.66 -0.54 -7.43
CA ILE A 147 10.71 -0.93 -8.47
C ILE A 147 10.46 0.21 -9.45
N CYS A 148 10.35 1.46 -8.98
CA CYS A 148 10.20 2.63 -9.85
C CYS A 148 11.43 2.89 -10.73
N SER A 149 12.60 2.45 -10.31
CA SER A 149 13.86 2.65 -11.04
C SER A 149 14.18 1.52 -12.02
N GLU A 150 13.55 0.35 -11.89
CA GLU A 150 13.82 -0.84 -12.70
C GLU A 150 13.17 -0.81 -14.08
N GLU A 151 13.69 -1.62 -15.00
CA GLU A 151 13.02 -1.87 -16.27
C GLU A 151 11.74 -2.72 -16.08
N GLU A 152 10.81 -2.61 -17.04
CA GLU A 152 9.45 -3.17 -16.88
C GLU A 152 9.46 -4.69 -16.75
N ASP A 153 10.32 -5.38 -17.49
CA ASP A 153 10.49 -6.83 -17.47
C ASP A 153 11.02 -7.38 -16.13
N GLN A 154 11.71 -6.53 -15.34
CA GLN A 154 12.27 -6.90 -14.04
C GLN A 154 11.30 -6.68 -12.87
N VAL A 155 10.25 -5.88 -13.07
CA VAL A 155 9.34 -5.46 -11.99
C VAL A 155 8.65 -6.64 -11.33
N MET A 156 8.11 -7.58 -12.11
CA MET A 156 7.43 -8.75 -11.56
C MET A 156 8.38 -9.64 -10.75
N GLY A 157 9.63 -9.79 -11.21
CA GLY A 157 10.67 -10.51 -10.47
C GLY A 157 10.95 -9.91 -9.10
N LEU A 158 10.95 -8.58 -8.99
CA LEU A 158 11.12 -7.89 -7.69
C LEU A 158 9.88 -8.01 -6.80
N ILE A 159 8.68 -7.92 -7.37
CA ILE A 159 7.42 -8.12 -6.64
C ILE A 159 7.43 -9.49 -5.95
N TYR A 160 7.78 -10.54 -6.66
CA TYR A 160 7.88 -11.89 -6.10
C TYR A 160 9.05 -12.01 -5.11
N ARG A 161 10.23 -11.46 -5.43
CA ARG A 161 11.41 -11.51 -4.58
C ARG A 161 11.16 -10.92 -3.19
N TYR A 162 10.45 -9.78 -3.13
CA TYR A 162 10.14 -9.09 -1.88
C TYR A 162 8.80 -9.49 -1.28
N ASN A 163 8.13 -10.49 -1.85
CA ASN A 163 6.84 -11.00 -1.38
C ASN A 163 5.81 -9.90 -1.17
N ILE A 164 5.67 -9.03 -2.17
CA ILE A 164 4.70 -7.92 -2.11
C ILE A 164 3.30 -8.52 -2.26
N PRO A 165 2.35 -8.19 -1.35
CA PRO A 165 0.99 -8.66 -1.46
C PRO A 165 0.34 -8.28 -2.79
N GLU A 166 -0.41 -9.20 -3.38
CA GLU A 166 -1.05 -9.02 -4.69
C GLU A 166 -1.97 -7.78 -4.72
N GLU A 167 -2.61 -7.50 -3.59
CA GLU A 167 -3.48 -6.34 -3.41
C GLU A 167 -2.79 -4.98 -3.61
N CYS A 168 -1.46 -4.95 -3.50
CA CYS A 168 -0.66 -3.73 -3.63
C CYS A 168 -0.04 -3.55 -5.03
N TRP A 169 -0.14 -4.55 -5.91
CA TRP A 169 0.57 -4.52 -7.21
C TRP A 169 0.09 -3.39 -8.10
N ASP A 170 -1.21 -3.21 -8.20
CA ASP A 170 -1.81 -2.20 -9.09
C ASP A 170 -1.42 -0.77 -8.68
N GLU A 171 -1.45 -0.47 -7.38
CA GLU A 171 -1.01 0.83 -6.85
C GLU A 171 0.48 1.07 -7.08
N LEU A 172 1.28 0.02 -6.93
CA LEU A 172 2.72 0.08 -7.13
C LEU A 172 3.06 0.36 -8.59
N LEU A 173 2.37 -0.29 -9.53
CA LEU A 173 2.52 -0.06 -10.97
C LEU A 173 2.04 1.34 -11.37
N GLU A 174 0.90 1.81 -10.85
CA GLU A 174 0.45 3.19 -11.09
C GLU A 174 1.51 4.20 -10.63
N HIS A 175 2.04 4.00 -9.41
CA HIS A 175 3.08 4.87 -8.87
C HIS A 175 4.35 4.86 -9.74
N ARG A 176 4.77 3.69 -10.21
CA ARG A 176 5.91 3.52 -11.11
C ARG A 176 5.72 4.28 -12.42
N TYR A 177 4.61 4.06 -13.13
CA TYR A 177 4.33 4.73 -14.40
C TYR A 177 4.26 6.25 -14.24
N ARG A 178 3.66 6.73 -13.14
CA ARG A 178 3.62 8.16 -12.80
C ARG A 178 5.03 8.73 -12.61
N THR A 179 5.88 8.04 -11.86
CA THR A 179 7.25 8.50 -11.56
C THR A 179 8.14 8.53 -12.80
N ARG A 180 7.91 7.61 -13.74
CA ARG A 180 8.64 7.56 -15.02
C ARG A 180 8.05 8.48 -16.09
N GLY A 181 6.96 9.17 -15.85
CA GLY A 181 6.28 10.03 -16.82
C GLY A 181 5.54 9.27 -17.93
N GLU A 182 5.28 7.98 -17.75
CA GLU A 182 4.57 7.12 -18.69
C GLU A 182 3.05 7.37 -18.57
N THR A 183 2.60 8.53 -19.04
CA THR A 183 1.26 9.09 -18.75
C THR A 183 0.12 8.15 -19.17
N GLU A 184 0.18 7.57 -20.36
CA GLU A 184 -0.86 6.67 -20.87
C GLU A 184 -0.99 5.40 -20.01
N LYS A 185 0.13 4.72 -19.72
CA LYS A 185 0.16 3.56 -18.84
C LYS A 185 -0.31 3.92 -17.42
N CYS A 186 0.10 5.08 -16.92
CA CYS A 186 -0.34 5.58 -15.61
C CYS A 186 -1.86 5.76 -15.54
N LEU A 187 -2.46 6.39 -16.55
CA LEU A 187 -3.91 6.60 -16.61
C LEU A 187 -4.68 5.27 -16.71
N ARG A 188 -4.18 4.34 -17.53
CA ARG A 188 -4.75 2.99 -17.60
C ARG A 188 -4.70 2.28 -16.26
N GLN A 189 -3.53 2.28 -15.61
CA GLN A 189 -3.33 1.63 -14.32
C GLN A 189 -4.16 2.28 -13.21
N ARG A 190 -4.29 3.63 -13.22
CA ARG A 190 -5.17 4.36 -12.29
C ARG A 190 -6.62 3.90 -12.37
N ARG A 191 -7.14 3.64 -13.57
CA ARG A 191 -8.49 3.12 -13.75
C ARG A 191 -8.66 1.74 -13.10
N ILE A 192 -7.65 0.86 -13.19
CA ILE A 192 -7.64 -0.43 -12.50
C ILE A 192 -7.69 -0.23 -10.99
N VAL A 193 -6.85 0.64 -10.45
CA VAL A 193 -6.80 0.96 -9.01
C VAL A 193 -8.14 1.53 -8.53
N GLN A 194 -8.70 2.51 -9.24
CA GLN A 194 -10.00 3.11 -8.90
C GLN A 194 -11.13 2.08 -8.88
N ARG A 195 -11.19 1.21 -9.89
CA ARG A 195 -12.13 0.10 -9.95
C ARG A 195 -12.01 -0.81 -8.73
N GLU A 196 -10.78 -1.19 -8.40
CA GLU A 196 -10.52 -2.11 -7.29
C GLU A 196 -10.91 -1.50 -5.94
N TYR A 197 -10.66 -0.23 -5.71
CA TYR A 197 -11.13 0.47 -4.51
C TYR A 197 -12.64 0.51 -4.40
N LEU A 198 -13.34 0.82 -5.49
CA LEU A 198 -14.80 0.80 -5.52
C LEU A 198 -15.33 -0.61 -5.25
N ARG A 199 -14.77 -1.62 -5.89
CA ARG A 199 -15.13 -3.03 -5.69
C ARG A 199 -14.92 -3.46 -4.24
N ARG A 200 -13.76 -3.18 -3.65
CA ARG A 200 -13.46 -3.51 -2.24
C ARG A 200 -14.39 -2.76 -1.29
N GLY A 201 -14.71 -1.50 -1.58
CA GLY A 201 -15.69 -0.73 -0.82
C GLY A 201 -17.06 -1.40 -0.83
N MET A 202 -17.55 -1.82 -2.00
CA MET A 202 -18.82 -2.52 -2.14
C MET A 202 -18.83 -3.86 -1.40
N THR A 203 -17.79 -4.69 -1.54
CA THR A 203 -17.74 -6.00 -0.86
C THR A 203 -17.69 -5.90 0.66
N ARG A 204 -17.26 -4.76 1.23
CA ARG A 204 -17.26 -4.51 2.67
C ARG A 204 -18.59 -4.01 3.22
N MET A 205 -19.55 -3.67 2.36
CA MET A 205 -20.87 -3.20 2.78
C MET A 205 -21.83 -4.35 3.13
N THR A 206 -21.49 -5.58 2.77
CA THR A 206 -22.26 -6.78 3.11
C THR A 206 -21.36 -7.77 3.83
N VAL A 207 -21.91 -8.46 4.80
CA VAL A 207 -21.27 -9.62 5.43
C VAL A 207 -21.66 -10.82 4.55
N SER A 208 -20.78 -11.20 3.62
CA SER A 208 -20.86 -12.53 3.01
C SER A 208 -20.69 -13.56 4.13
N GLY A 209 -21.51 -14.62 4.17
CA GLY A 209 -21.55 -15.62 5.24
C GLY A 209 -20.25 -16.39 5.53
N THR A 210 -19.11 -15.72 5.49
CA THR A 210 -17.79 -16.22 5.82
C THR A 210 -17.47 -15.94 7.28
N GLU A 211 -17.53 -16.97 8.05
CA GLU A 211 -16.67 -17.44 9.14
C GLU A 211 -16.48 -16.59 10.41
N CYS A 212 -16.52 -15.27 10.39
CA CYS A 212 -16.08 -14.48 11.56
C CYS A 212 -17.13 -13.53 12.16
N LEU A 213 -18.21 -13.23 11.46
CA LEU A 213 -19.26 -12.33 11.93
C LEU A 213 -20.63 -13.00 11.86
N PRO A 214 -21.49 -12.84 12.86
CA PRO A 214 -22.85 -13.36 12.80
C PRO A 214 -23.61 -12.68 11.66
N TYR A 215 -24.34 -13.47 10.87
CA TYR A 215 -25.18 -12.98 9.79
C TYR A 215 -26.36 -12.17 10.37
N ASP A 216 -26.39 -10.86 10.09
CA ASP A 216 -27.53 -9.99 10.42
C ASP A 216 -28.31 -9.66 9.14
N PRO A 217 -29.58 -10.14 9.00
CA PRO A 217 -30.40 -9.84 7.83
C PRO A 217 -30.70 -8.35 7.66
N ALA A 218 -30.72 -7.55 8.73
CA ALA A 218 -31.00 -6.11 8.61
C ALA A 218 -29.80 -5.34 8.06
N GLU A 219 -28.62 -5.66 8.54
CA GLU A 219 -27.36 -5.06 8.09
C GLU A 219 -27.08 -5.45 6.62
N ASN A 220 -27.24 -6.73 6.27
CA ASN A 220 -27.05 -7.20 4.91
C ASN A 220 -28.06 -6.61 3.92
N GLU A 221 -29.34 -6.43 4.33
CA GLU A 221 -30.33 -5.74 3.48
C GLU A 221 -29.90 -4.28 3.22
N ALA A 222 -29.48 -3.57 4.27
CA ALA A 222 -29.03 -2.18 4.14
C ALA A 222 -27.80 -2.05 3.25
N GLY A 223 -26.80 -2.91 3.47
CA GLY A 223 -25.55 -2.94 2.69
C GLY A 223 -25.80 -3.27 1.22
N ALA A 224 -26.57 -4.30 0.93
CA ALA A 224 -26.89 -4.70 -0.44
C ALA A 224 -27.65 -3.58 -1.18
N LYS A 225 -28.62 -2.94 -0.53
CA LYS A 225 -29.32 -1.77 -1.11
C LYS A 225 -28.37 -0.59 -1.35
N ALA A 226 -27.39 -0.36 -0.46
CA ALA A 226 -26.39 0.69 -0.66
C ALA A 226 -25.51 0.39 -1.88
N ILE A 227 -25.06 -0.85 -2.06
CA ILE A 227 -24.28 -1.27 -3.24
C ILE A 227 -25.07 -1.02 -4.52
N LEU A 228 -26.33 -1.48 -4.57
CA LEU A 228 -27.19 -1.31 -5.75
C LEU A 228 -27.40 0.17 -6.10
N ARG A 229 -27.57 1.05 -5.08
CA ARG A 229 -27.66 2.51 -5.28
C ARG A 229 -26.35 3.09 -5.79
N MET A 230 -25.23 2.65 -5.26
CA MET A 230 -23.89 3.10 -5.75
C MET A 230 -23.72 2.71 -7.22
N ILE A 231 -24.00 1.48 -7.60
CA ILE A 231 -23.87 1.02 -8.99
C ILE A 231 -24.80 1.84 -9.89
N ALA A 232 -26.06 2.08 -9.48
CA ALA A 232 -26.99 2.91 -10.23
C ALA A 232 -26.46 4.33 -10.45
N ALA A 233 -25.87 4.95 -9.42
CA ALA A 233 -25.27 6.27 -9.52
C ALA A 233 -24.01 6.27 -10.40
N LEU A 234 -23.18 5.22 -10.32
CA LEU A 234 -21.96 5.07 -11.13
C LEU A 234 -22.24 4.81 -12.61
N THR A 235 -23.39 4.22 -12.93
CA THR A 235 -23.77 3.84 -14.30
C THR A 235 -24.82 4.78 -14.91
N ASP A 236 -25.23 5.82 -14.17
CA ASP A 236 -26.33 6.75 -14.54
C ASP A 236 -27.61 5.99 -14.92
N THR A 237 -27.86 4.88 -14.24
CA THR A 237 -29.08 4.09 -14.45
C THR A 237 -30.14 4.49 -13.45
N PRO A 238 -31.42 4.65 -13.86
CA PRO A 238 -32.48 5.00 -12.93
C PRO A 238 -32.64 3.88 -11.88
N LEU A 239 -32.78 4.30 -10.61
CA LEU A 239 -33.27 3.42 -9.55
C LEU A 239 -34.76 3.18 -9.82
N THR A 240 -35.09 1.99 -10.31
CA THR A 240 -36.50 1.55 -10.32
C THR A 240 -36.82 0.97 -8.94
N ASP A 241 -38.12 0.98 -8.56
CA ASP A 241 -38.60 0.37 -7.29
C ASP A 241 -38.27 -1.14 -7.19
N ARG A 242 -37.86 -1.74 -8.28
CA ARG A 242 -37.50 -3.13 -8.42
C ARG A 242 -36.06 -3.41 -8.76
N HIS A 243 -35.09 -2.70 -8.25
CA HIS A 243 -33.67 -2.75 -8.61
C HIS A 243 -33.33 -2.09 -9.97
N PRO A 244 -32.16 -1.42 -10.06
CA PRO A 244 -31.72 -0.93 -11.34
C PRO A 244 -31.52 -2.12 -12.28
N VAL A 245 -32.49 -2.39 -13.10
CA VAL A 245 -32.33 -3.23 -14.28
C VAL A 245 -31.22 -2.51 -15.07
N ALA A 246 -30.20 -3.24 -15.50
CA ALA A 246 -29.33 -2.72 -16.54
C ALA A 246 -30.24 -2.22 -17.64
N GLY A 247 -30.24 -0.89 -17.88
CA GLY A 247 -31.07 -0.31 -18.92
C GLY A 247 -30.85 -1.06 -20.21
N GLU A 248 -31.79 -1.00 -21.15
CA GLU A 248 -31.64 -1.55 -22.50
C GLU A 248 -30.30 -1.01 -23.07
N GLY A 249 -29.23 -1.73 -22.87
CA GLY A 249 -27.87 -1.29 -23.19
C GLY A 249 -26.85 -2.32 -22.82
N GLU A 250 -25.67 -2.14 -23.33
CA GLU A 250 -24.51 -3.01 -23.14
C GLU A 250 -24.26 -3.36 -21.69
N PRO A 251 -23.89 -4.63 -21.39
CA PRO A 251 -23.55 -5.06 -20.05
C PRO A 251 -22.37 -4.23 -19.49
N ASP A 252 -22.51 -3.81 -18.23
CA ASP A 252 -21.48 -3.08 -17.50
C ASP A 252 -20.60 -4.03 -16.69
N LEU A 253 -19.35 -3.70 -16.48
CA LEU A 253 -18.42 -4.48 -15.67
C LEU A 253 -18.81 -4.56 -14.17
N TRP A 254 -19.79 -3.78 -13.70
CA TRP A 254 -20.37 -3.90 -12.36
C TRP A 254 -21.41 -5.02 -12.22
N ILE A 255 -21.64 -5.83 -13.26
CA ILE A 255 -22.60 -6.94 -13.23
C ILE A 255 -22.34 -7.89 -12.07
N HIS A 256 -21.08 -8.23 -11.82
CA HIS A 256 -20.73 -9.14 -10.74
C HIS A 256 -21.15 -8.59 -9.37
N GLU A 257 -20.81 -7.35 -9.07
CA GLU A 257 -21.14 -6.68 -7.81
C GLU A 257 -22.67 -6.53 -7.67
N ARG A 258 -23.35 -6.26 -8.77
CA ARG A 258 -24.82 -6.16 -8.84
C ARG A 258 -25.50 -7.50 -8.55
N VAL A 259 -25.03 -8.58 -9.17
CA VAL A 259 -25.56 -9.94 -8.96
C VAL A 259 -25.36 -10.37 -7.50
N TRP A 260 -24.16 -10.19 -6.95
CA TRP A 260 -23.89 -10.55 -5.56
C TRP A 260 -24.68 -9.71 -4.56
N ALA A 261 -24.85 -8.43 -4.79
CA ALA A 261 -25.74 -7.60 -3.98
C ALA A 261 -27.19 -8.07 -4.07
N GLY A 262 -27.64 -8.49 -5.26
CA GLY A 262 -28.97 -9.10 -5.48
C GLY A 262 -29.16 -10.38 -4.68
N ILE A 263 -28.23 -11.32 -4.75
CA ILE A 263 -28.27 -12.58 -3.98
C ILE A 263 -28.29 -12.29 -2.47
N THR A 264 -27.43 -11.39 -2.00
CA THR A 264 -27.37 -11.01 -0.57
C THR A 264 -28.67 -10.35 -0.11
N LEU A 265 -29.24 -9.47 -0.92
CA LEU A 265 -30.52 -8.83 -0.62
C LEU A 265 -31.65 -9.85 -0.56
N ALA A 266 -31.72 -10.76 -1.52
CA ALA A 266 -32.73 -11.82 -1.53
C ALA A 266 -32.61 -12.73 -0.30
N CYS A 267 -31.40 -13.09 0.09
CA CYS A 267 -31.13 -13.84 1.30
C CYS A 267 -31.66 -13.11 2.56
N ALA A 268 -31.36 -11.81 2.69
CA ALA A 268 -31.83 -11.00 3.79
C ALA A 268 -33.35 -10.81 3.83
N LEU A 269 -33.98 -10.60 2.69
CA LEU A 269 -35.43 -10.47 2.56
C LEU A 269 -36.14 -11.81 2.91
N SER A 270 -35.62 -12.92 2.42
CA SER A 270 -36.16 -14.26 2.73
C SER A 270 -36.10 -14.57 4.22
N ALA A 271 -34.94 -14.25 4.88
CA ALA A 271 -34.79 -14.39 6.33
C ALA A 271 -35.82 -13.58 7.15
N LYS A 272 -36.30 -12.46 6.60
CA LYS A 272 -37.35 -11.60 7.18
C LYS A 272 -38.76 -12.01 6.80
N GLY A 273 -38.94 -13.14 6.11
CA GLY A 273 -40.25 -13.60 5.65
C GLY A 273 -40.83 -12.86 4.43
N LYS A 274 -40.05 -11.97 3.80
CA LYS A 274 -40.45 -11.24 2.60
C LYS A 274 -40.17 -12.07 1.33
N THR A 275 -40.77 -13.25 1.25
CA THR A 275 -40.43 -14.26 0.26
C THR A 275 -40.73 -13.84 -1.18
N ALA A 276 -41.81 -13.12 -1.42
CA ALA A 276 -42.16 -12.63 -2.77
C ALA A 276 -41.14 -11.60 -3.27
N GLU A 277 -40.76 -10.65 -2.43
CA GLU A 277 -39.71 -9.67 -2.76
C GLU A 277 -38.35 -10.35 -2.99
N ALA A 278 -37.99 -11.29 -2.12
CA ALA A 278 -36.76 -12.06 -2.24
C ALA A 278 -36.68 -12.83 -3.57
N LEU A 279 -37.76 -13.47 -3.98
CA LEU A 279 -37.77 -14.22 -5.22
C LEU A 279 -37.68 -13.32 -6.46
N THR A 280 -38.33 -12.15 -6.42
CA THR A 280 -38.24 -11.18 -7.53
C THR A 280 -36.78 -10.70 -7.69
N VAL A 281 -36.07 -10.41 -6.58
CA VAL A 281 -34.67 -10.01 -6.61
C VAL A 281 -33.77 -11.11 -7.19
N LEU A 282 -34.01 -12.38 -6.83
CA LEU A 282 -33.26 -13.50 -7.39
C LEU A 282 -33.52 -13.69 -8.90
N GLU A 283 -34.74 -13.53 -9.33
CA GLU A 283 -35.11 -13.61 -10.73
C GLU A 283 -34.45 -12.51 -11.56
N ASP A 284 -34.42 -11.28 -11.05
CA ASP A 284 -33.75 -10.17 -11.70
C ASP A 284 -32.23 -10.43 -11.83
N ALA A 285 -31.59 -10.96 -10.76
CA ALA A 285 -30.17 -11.31 -10.78
C ALA A 285 -29.88 -12.49 -11.74
N ALA A 286 -30.74 -13.51 -11.77
CA ALA A 286 -30.61 -14.66 -12.67
C ALA A 286 -30.81 -14.25 -14.14
N ASP A 287 -31.77 -13.37 -14.42
CA ASP A 287 -32.01 -12.82 -15.74
C ASP A 287 -30.79 -12.01 -16.24
N LEU A 288 -30.19 -11.20 -15.38
CA LEU A 288 -28.96 -10.44 -15.71
C LEU A 288 -27.81 -11.37 -16.11
N VAL A 289 -27.56 -12.43 -15.34
CA VAL A 289 -26.57 -13.46 -15.66
C VAL A 289 -26.90 -14.15 -17.00
N SER A 290 -28.15 -14.54 -17.22
CA SER A 290 -28.58 -15.22 -18.43
C SER A 290 -28.37 -14.35 -19.66
N ARG A 291 -28.76 -13.08 -19.62
CA ARG A 291 -28.58 -12.13 -20.73
C ARG A 291 -27.10 -11.88 -21.06
N THR A 292 -26.27 -11.75 -20.05
CA THR A 292 -24.82 -11.56 -20.26
C THR A 292 -24.15 -12.80 -20.84
N ARG A 293 -24.64 -13.99 -20.46
CA ARG A 293 -24.08 -15.27 -20.88
C ARG A 293 -24.30 -15.58 -22.37
N VAL A 294 -25.35 -15.05 -23.00
CA VAL A 294 -25.60 -15.27 -24.44
C VAL A 294 -24.65 -14.46 -25.33
N LEU A 295 -23.91 -13.52 -24.78
CA LEU A 295 -22.91 -12.78 -25.54
C LEU A 295 -21.74 -13.71 -25.91
N PRO A 296 -21.07 -13.51 -27.07
CA PRO A 296 -19.85 -14.21 -27.40
C PRO A 296 -18.77 -14.05 -26.28
N PRO A 297 -17.95 -15.09 -26.04
CA PRO A 297 -16.91 -15.06 -24.98
C PRO A 297 -15.98 -13.86 -25.04
N ASP A 298 -15.58 -13.46 -26.24
CA ASP A 298 -14.65 -12.36 -26.49
C ASP A 298 -15.34 -10.98 -26.55
N THR A 299 -16.66 -10.91 -26.30
CA THR A 299 -17.35 -9.62 -26.30
C THR A 299 -16.74 -8.71 -25.24
N PRO A 300 -16.19 -7.55 -25.62
CA PRO A 300 -15.68 -6.60 -24.65
C PRO A 300 -16.85 -6.01 -23.85
N ILE A 301 -16.68 -5.95 -22.54
CA ILE A 301 -17.62 -5.33 -21.62
C ILE A 301 -16.91 -4.16 -20.97
N SER A 302 -17.45 -2.96 -21.12
CA SER A 302 -16.84 -1.71 -20.70
C SER A 302 -17.51 -1.12 -19.49
N TYR A 303 -16.78 -0.26 -18.77
CA TYR A 303 -17.37 0.59 -17.75
C TYR A 303 -17.99 1.84 -18.37
N ARG A 304 -19.20 2.17 -17.94
CA ARG A 304 -19.87 3.46 -18.19
C ARG A 304 -19.58 4.46 -17.08
N THR A 305 -19.00 4.00 -16.00
CA THR A 305 -18.63 4.83 -14.83
C THR A 305 -17.69 5.96 -15.25
N PRO A 306 -18.02 7.23 -14.96
CA PRO A 306 -17.14 8.36 -15.24
C PRO A 306 -15.74 8.14 -14.65
N GLY A 307 -14.71 8.36 -15.47
CA GLY A 307 -13.32 8.13 -15.11
C GLY A 307 -12.83 6.69 -15.30
N LEU A 308 -13.71 5.73 -15.63
CA LEU A 308 -13.34 4.35 -15.97
C LEU A 308 -13.64 4.03 -17.45
N GLU A 309 -14.05 5.02 -18.24
CA GLU A 309 -14.36 4.85 -19.66
C GLU A 309 -13.13 4.31 -20.42
N GLY A 310 -13.40 3.37 -21.34
CA GLY A 310 -12.35 2.71 -22.12
C GLY A 310 -11.55 1.66 -21.36
N PHE A 311 -11.92 1.34 -20.10
CA PHE A 311 -11.49 0.13 -19.44
C PHE A 311 -12.49 -0.96 -19.71
N ASP A 312 -12.10 -1.96 -20.48
CA ASP A 312 -12.92 -3.09 -20.87
C ASP A 312 -12.21 -4.42 -20.56
N ALA A 313 -12.98 -5.48 -20.46
CA ALA A 313 -12.50 -6.82 -20.27
C ALA A 313 -13.35 -7.81 -21.08
N PRO A 314 -12.78 -8.94 -21.55
CA PRO A 314 -13.58 -9.99 -22.15
C PRO A 314 -14.66 -10.50 -21.19
N ARG A 315 -15.84 -10.84 -21.72
CA ARG A 315 -16.97 -11.35 -20.93
C ARG A 315 -16.57 -12.48 -19.99
N ASP A 316 -15.79 -13.45 -20.47
CA ASP A 316 -15.41 -14.62 -19.69
C ASP A 316 -14.52 -14.30 -18.48
N SER A 317 -13.82 -13.16 -18.48
CA SER A 317 -13.07 -12.70 -17.31
C SER A 317 -13.96 -12.29 -16.14
N LEU A 318 -15.24 -12.00 -16.39
CA LEU A 318 -16.20 -11.59 -15.35
C LEU A 318 -16.78 -12.77 -14.57
N PHE A 319 -16.94 -13.92 -15.24
CA PHE A 319 -17.65 -15.07 -14.70
C PHE A 319 -16.75 -16.21 -14.24
N GLY A 320 -15.44 -16.17 -14.50
CA GLY A 320 -14.48 -17.22 -14.19
C GLY A 320 -14.58 -17.75 -12.74
N LEU A 321 -13.59 -17.59 -11.93
CA LEU A 321 -13.51 -18.13 -10.56
C LEU A 321 -14.60 -17.65 -9.56
N ARG A 322 -15.48 -16.71 -9.96
CA ARG A 322 -16.43 -16.05 -9.06
C ARG A 322 -17.77 -16.76 -8.89
N TYR A 323 -18.11 -17.69 -9.78
CA TYR A 323 -19.34 -18.49 -9.74
C TYR A 323 -19.02 -19.98 -9.75
N GLU A 324 -18.08 -20.41 -8.90
CA GLU A 324 -17.80 -21.83 -8.73
C GLU A 324 -19.06 -22.59 -8.35
N PRO A 325 -19.40 -23.70 -9.06
CA PRO A 325 -20.68 -24.40 -8.84
C PRO A 325 -20.88 -24.84 -7.40
N ASP A 326 -19.85 -25.30 -6.73
CA ASP A 326 -19.95 -25.77 -5.34
C ASP A 326 -20.13 -24.60 -4.36
N HIS A 327 -19.42 -23.51 -4.58
CA HIS A 327 -19.62 -22.28 -3.79
C HIS A 327 -21.04 -21.72 -3.97
N MET A 328 -21.56 -21.71 -5.21
CA MET A 328 -22.95 -21.28 -5.45
C MET A 328 -23.97 -22.22 -4.80
N ARG A 329 -23.74 -23.53 -4.83
CA ARG A 329 -24.60 -24.48 -4.11
C ARG A 329 -24.61 -24.21 -2.60
N GLU A 330 -23.48 -23.94 -2.00
CA GLU A 330 -23.37 -23.58 -0.58
C GLU A 330 -24.11 -22.29 -0.26
N GLN A 331 -23.96 -21.24 -1.07
CA GLN A 331 -24.67 -19.97 -0.89
C GLN A 331 -26.19 -20.17 -0.95
N PHE A 332 -26.70 -20.93 -1.93
CA PHE A 332 -28.12 -21.23 -2.06
C PHE A 332 -28.62 -22.28 -1.04
N ALA A 333 -27.71 -22.98 -0.33
CA ALA A 333 -28.05 -23.86 0.77
C ALA A 333 -28.23 -23.12 2.09
N HIS A 334 -27.87 -21.82 2.18
CA HIS A 334 -27.97 -21.03 3.41
C HIS A 334 -29.41 -21.09 4.01
N PRO A 335 -29.55 -21.27 5.34
CA PRO A 335 -30.87 -21.41 6.01
C PRO A 335 -31.83 -20.24 5.77
N SER A 336 -31.30 -19.04 5.52
CA SER A 336 -32.14 -17.88 5.18
C SER A 336 -33.00 -18.08 3.92
N PHE A 337 -32.64 -19.01 3.04
CA PHE A 337 -33.43 -19.36 1.88
C PHE A 337 -34.43 -20.50 2.13
N ASP A 338 -34.52 -21.05 3.33
CA ASP A 338 -35.48 -22.11 3.68
C ASP A 338 -36.95 -21.71 3.37
N PRO A 339 -37.37 -20.47 3.65
CA PRO A 339 -38.73 -20.04 3.30
C PRO A 339 -39.04 -20.14 1.80
N LEU A 340 -38.03 -19.97 0.92
CA LEU A 340 -38.20 -20.13 -0.53
C LEU A 340 -38.07 -21.60 -0.98
N ARG A 341 -37.15 -22.33 -0.35
CA ARG A 341 -36.80 -23.71 -0.68
C ARG A 341 -37.93 -24.68 -0.35
N TYR A 342 -38.59 -24.48 0.79
CA TYR A 342 -39.63 -25.40 1.28
C TYR A 342 -41.06 -24.96 1.01
N ASP A 343 -41.27 -23.75 0.46
CA ASP A 343 -42.60 -23.32 0.01
C ASP A 343 -42.95 -23.99 -1.33
N PRO A 344 -44.01 -24.82 -1.40
CA PRO A 344 -44.40 -25.52 -2.61
C PRO A 344 -44.71 -24.58 -3.80
N ALA A 345 -45.20 -23.37 -3.54
CA ALA A 345 -45.53 -22.39 -4.57
C ALA A 345 -44.33 -21.65 -5.14
N LEU A 346 -43.23 -21.52 -4.34
CA LEU A 346 -42.05 -20.71 -4.69
C LEU A 346 -40.84 -21.56 -5.07
N ARG A 347 -40.79 -22.80 -4.63
CA ARG A 347 -39.70 -23.73 -4.79
C ARG A 347 -39.18 -23.86 -6.22
N SER A 348 -40.10 -24.12 -7.17
CA SER A 348 -39.71 -24.33 -8.56
C SER A 348 -39.01 -23.10 -9.16
N ARG A 349 -39.48 -21.89 -8.84
CA ARG A 349 -38.91 -20.64 -9.30
C ARG A 349 -37.54 -20.38 -8.62
N PHE A 350 -37.46 -20.67 -7.33
CA PHE A 350 -36.19 -20.58 -6.58
C PHE A 350 -35.11 -21.52 -7.14
N GLU A 351 -35.48 -22.80 -7.41
CA GLU A 351 -34.57 -23.78 -7.98
C GLU A 351 -34.13 -23.37 -9.40
N ALA A 352 -35.00 -22.81 -10.20
CA ALA A 352 -34.64 -22.29 -11.52
C ALA A 352 -33.62 -21.16 -11.45
N CYS A 353 -33.78 -20.22 -10.52
CA CYS A 353 -32.77 -19.16 -10.29
C CYS A 353 -31.44 -19.77 -9.87
N ARG A 354 -31.43 -20.64 -8.86
CA ARG A 354 -30.23 -21.34 -8.40
C ARG A 354 -29.48 -22.01 -9.54
N ASP A 355 -30.18 -22.73 -10.38
CA ASP A 355 -29.59 -23.51 -11.47
C ASP A 355 -28.91 -22.61 -12.52
N VAL A 356 -29.45 -21.41 -12.78
CA VAL A 356 -28.77 -20.42 -13.64
C VAL A 356 -27.36 -20.10 -13.10
N PHE A 357 -27.21 -19.85 -11.79
CA PHE A 357 -25.93 -19.53 -11.20
C PHE A 357 -25.00 -20.74 -11.16
N VAL A 358 -25.47 -21.90 -10.77
CA VAL A 358 -24.70 -23.15 -10.72
C VAL A 358 -24.22 -23.57 -12.11
N ASP A 359 -25.05 -23.46 -13.15
CA ASP A 359 -24.68 -23.82 -14.51
C ASP A 359 -23.75 -22.77 -15.15
N CYS A 360 -23.85 -21.52 -14.76
CA CYS A 360 -22.88 -20.49 -15.17
C CYS A 360 -21.45 -20.89 -14.77
N GLY A 361 -21.26 -21.38 -13.57
CA GLY A 361 -19.96 -21.84 -13.07
C GLY A 361 -19.42 -23.07 -13.83
N LYS A 362 -20.28 -24.03 -14.21
CA LYS A 362 -19.83 -25.26 -14.89
C LYS A 362 -19.22 -25.02 -16.28
N GLN A 363 -19.64 -23.98 -16.99
CA GLN A 363 -19.20 -23.71 -18.37
C GLN A 363 -17.91 -22.91 -18.43
N ASN A 364 -17.52 -22.27 -17.34
CA ASN A 364 -16.36 -21.40 -17.25
C ASN A 364 -15.18 -21.99 -16.45
N CYS A 365 -15.23 -23.26 -16.05
CA CYS A 365 -14.12 -23.98 -15.43
C CYS A 365 -13.02 -24.37 -16.43
N VAL A 366 -12.65 -23.46 -17.34
CA VAL A 366 -11.34 -23.54 -17.99
C VAL A 366 -10.36 -22.83 -17.05
N PRO A 367 -9.33 -23.52 -16.54
CA PRO A 367 -8.32 -22.84 -15.77
C PRO A 367 -7.75 -21.73 -16.66
N LEU A 368 -7.88 -20.48 -16.24
CA LEU A 368 -7.12 -19.39 -16.83
C LEU A 368 -5.65 -19.78 -16.69
N ALA A 369 -5.10 -20.40 -17.73
CA ALA A 369 -3.65 -20.44 -17.91
C ALA A 369 -3.26 -18.96 -17.90
N ARG A 370 -2.64 -18.55 -16.80
CA ARG A 370 -2.04 -17.21 -16.67
C ARG A 370 -1.06 -17.09 -17.82
N SER A 371 -1.49 -16.50 -18.93
CA SER A 371 -0.60 -16.08 -19.99
C SER A 371 0.25 -14.96 -19.41
N VAL A 372 1.38 -15.36 -18.85
CA VAL A 372 2.52 -14.50 -18.62
C VAL A 372 3.07 -14.20 -20.02
N THR A 373 2.64 -13.12 -20.63
CA THR A 373 3.35 -12.46 -21.72
C THR A 373 3.49 -10.98 -21.37
#